data_7991801296a264db344f92329fd4cb6c
#
_entry.id   7991801296a264db344f92329fd4cb6c
#
_cell.length_a   1.000
_cell.length_b   1.000
_cell.length_c   1.000
_cell.angle_alpha   90.00
_cell.angle_beta   90.00
_cell.angle_gamma   90.00
#
_symmetry.space_group_name_H-M   'P 1'
#
loop_
_entity.id
_entity.type
_entity.pdbx_description
1 polymer ?
#
loop_
_entity_poly.entity_id
_entity_poly.type
_entity_poly.pdbx_seq_one_letter_code
_entity_poly.pdbx_strand_id
1 'polypeptide(L)'
;MGWQIAIDGPAASGKSTVAKAISKNLNFDYLDTGAMYRAVTLKALRLGINLEDEEEYKFLENTTLSFKGNDIFLDGENVSREIRQSDVTNNASLVSKFGYVRRKLVDMQQELASNHNIIMDGRDIGTVVLPNANLKIYLVANVETRAMRRQLEEIEKYGSSKDLETLKQEIEARDYKDSHREISPLKQADDAILVDTSNYSVQEVIDIITKLVFTRGYSMENLENKNEVVEEKDEEQVAKEQEAPACGAQDPQEEAQAPACGAQDPQEEAQAPACGAQDPQE
;
A
#
# COMPACT_ATOMS: atom_id res chain seq x y z
N MET A 1 -17.63 11.99 -14.81
CA MET A 1 -17.18 11.36 -13.55
C MET A 1 -16.76 9.95 -13.85
N GLY A 2 -15.63 9.52 -13.32
CA GLY A 2 -15.17 8.13 -13.46
C GLY A 2 -16.06 7.15 -12.70
N TRP A 3 -15.94 5.86 -13.01
CA TRP A 3 -16.64 4.78 -12.34
C TRP A 3 -15.94 4.42 -11.03
N GLN A 4 -16.66 4.38 -9.92
CA GLN A 4 -16.10 4.23 -8.59
C GLN A 4 -16.61 2.97 -7.90
N ILE A 5 -15.70 2.17 -7.34
CA ILE A 5 -16.01 0.96 -6.57
C ILE A 5 -15.43 1.13 -5.15
N ALA A 6 -16.30 1.03 -4.15
CA ALA A 6 -15.93 1.03 -2.75
C ALA A 6 -15.95 -0.41 -2.19
N ILE A 7 -14.86 -0.86 -1.58
CA ILE A 7 -14.78 -2.18 -0.96
C ILE A 7 -14.40 -2.01 0.52
N ASP A 8 -15.38 -2.15 1.40
CA ASP A 8 -15.21 -2.07 2.85
C ASP A 8 -15.26 -3.44 3.51
N GLY A 9 -14.82 -3.53 4.74
CA GLY A 9 -14.91 -4.75 5.55
C GLY A 9 -13.77 -4.90 6.55
N PRO A 10 -13.84 -5.91 7.44
CA PRO A 10 -12.91 -6.12 8.55
C PRO A 10 -11.49 -6.50 8.09
N ALA A 11 -10.57 -6.56 9.05
CA ALA A 11 -9.18 -6.96 8.79
C ALA A 11 -9.08 -8.37 8.19
N ALA A 12 -8.15 -8.58 7.26
CA ALA A 12 -7.88 -9.87 6.60
C ALA A 12 -9.08 -10.52 5.87
N SER A 13 -10.13 -9.75 5.50
CA SER A 13 -11.27 -10.28 4.72
C SER A 13 -10.97 -10.49 3.23
N GLY A 14 -9.76 -10.12 2.75
CA GLY A 14 -9.33 -10.31 1.36
C GLY A 14 -9.58 -9.10 0.45
N LYS A 15 -10.03 -7.94 0.98
CA LYS A 15 -10.35 -6.74 0.20
C LYS A 15 -9.26 -6.33 -0.78
N SER A 16 -8.05 -6.14 -0.29
CA SER A 16 -6.94 -5.62 -1.11
C SER A 16 -6.54 -6.59 -2.21
N THR A 17 -6.60 -7.90 -1.95
CA THR A 17 -6.32 -8.94 -2.95
C THR A 17 -7.34 -8.89 -4.09
N VAL A 18 -8.63 -8.86 -3.73
CA VAL A 18 -9.75 -8.81 -4.67
C VAL A 18 -9.76 -7.48 -5.41
N ALA A 19 -9.61 -6.35 -4.71
CA ALA A 19 -9.59 -5.01 -5.31
C ALA A 19 -8.50 -4.87 -6.37
N LYS A 20 -7.27 -5.34 -6.07
CA LYS A 20 -6.15 -5.34 -7.03
C LYS A 20 -6.41 -6.18 -8.26
N ALA A 21 -6.97 -7.38 -8.08
CA ALA A 21 -7.27 -8.24 -9.20
C ALA A 21 -8.35 -7.63 -10.12
N ILE A 22 -9.41 -7.09 -9.53
CA ILE A 22 -10.49 -6.43 -10.28
C ILE A 22 -9.98 -5.16 -10.97
N SER A 23 -9.16 -4.35 -10.30
CA SER A 23 -8.59 -3.13 -10.90
C SER A 23 -7.77 -3.46 -12.15
N LYS A 24 -6.97 -4.53 -12.10
CA LYS A 24 -6.21 -5.01 -13.26
C LYS A 24 -7.12 -5.50 -14.38
N ASN A 25 -8.17 -6.27 -14.04
CA ASN A 25 -9.10 -6.84 -15.04
C ASN A 25 -9.96 -5.78 -15.75
N LEU A 26 -10.29 -4.70 -15.04
CA LEU A 26 -11.15 -3.62 -15.53
C LEU A 26 -10.37 -2.38 -15.97
N ASN A 27 -9.04 -2.40 -15.88
CA ASN A 27 -8.17 -1.24 -16.12
C ASN A 27 -8.61 -0.01 -15.30
N PHE A 28 -8.86 -0.22 -14.00
CA PHE A 28 -9.18 0.81 -13.02
C PHE A 28 -7.95 1.15 -12.20
N ASP A 29 -7.87 2.38 -11.75
CA ASP A 29 -6.90 2.76 -10.71
C ASP A 29 -7.25 2.04 -9.39
N TYR A 30 -6.24 1.70 -8.61
CA TYR A 30 -6.42 1.06 -7.32
C TYR A 30 -5.81 1.88 -6.20
N LEU A 31 -6.56 2.09 -5.12
CA LEU A 31 -6.11 2.81 -3.94
C LEU A 31 -6.32 1.99 -2.65
N ASP A 32 -5.22 1.55 -2.01
CA ASP A 32 -5.20 1.03 -0.64
C ASP A 32 -5.21 2.21 0.35
N THR A 33 -6.40 2.59 0.83
CA THR A 33 -6.50 3.70 1.80
C THR A 33 -5.80 3.39 3.11
N GLY A 34 -5.75 2.11 3.51
CA GLY A 34 -4.97 1.68 4.67
C GLY A 34 -3.47 1.95 4.51
N ALA A 35 -2.93 1.92 3.29
CA ALA A 35 -1.55 2.31 3.03
C ALA A 35 -1.31 3.79 3.34
N MET A 36 -2.28 4.68 3.04
CA MET A 36 -2.18 6.11 3.38
C MET A 36 -2.07 6.34 4.89
N TYR A 37 -2.95 5.69 5.68
CA TYR A 37 -2.86 5.77 7.15
C TYR A 37 -1.54 5.22 7.68
N ARG A 38 -1.03 4.14 7.11
CA ARG A 38 0.29 3.60 7.48
C ARG A 38 1.43 4.52 7.08
N ALA A 39 1.37 5.22 5.95
CA ALA A 39 2.38 6.20 5.55
C ALA A 39 2.40 7.40 6.51
N VAL A 40 1.23 7.90 6.94
CA VAL A 40 1.13 8.92 7.99
C VAL A 40 1.71 8.42 9.31
N THR A 41 1.41 7.19 9.69
CA THR A 41 1.97 6.56 10.90
C THR A 41 3.49 6.46 10.82
N LEU A 42 4.04 6.03 9.67
CA LEU A 42 5.48 5.97 9.44
C LEU A 42 6.13 7.34 9.60
N LYS A 43 5.54 8.39 9.00
CA LYS A 43 6.05 9.76 9.14
C LYS A 43 6.02 10.24 10.58
N ALA A 44 4.93 9.97 11.31
CA ALA A 44 4.81 10.29 12.72
C ALA A 44 5.88 9.62 13.58
N LEU A 45 6.15 8.32 13.33
CA LEU A 45 7.22 7.57 13.99
C LEU A 45 8.62 8.13 13.64
N ARG A 46 8.87 8.46 12.38
CA ARG A 46 10.14 9.07 11.93
C ARG A 46 10.38 10.44 12.57
N LEU A 47 9.32 11.23 12.80
CA LEU A 47 9.38 12.52 13.49
C LEU A 47 9.50 12.38 15.02
N GLY A 48 9.28 11.19 15.58
CA GLY A 48 9.34 10.93 17.02
C GLY A 48 8.24 11.66 17.81
N ILE A 49 7.09 11.94 17.20
CA ILE A 49 5.98 12.64 17.86
C ILE A 49 5.22 11.71 18.80
N ASN A 50 4.46 12.29 19.73
CA ASN A 50 3.50 11.54 20.53
C ASN A 50 2.32 11.10 19.66
N LEU A 51 2.25 9.79 19.38
CA LEU A 51 1.19 9.25 18.52
C LEU A 51 -0.23 9.39 19.09
N GLU A 52 -0.37 9.70 20.39
CA GLU A 52 -1.68 9.88 21.05
C GLU A 52 -2.17 11.34 21.04
N ASP A 53 -1.34 12.28 20.60
CA ASP A 53 -1.67 13.69 20.54
C ASP A 53 -2.04 14.11 19.12
N GLU A 54 -3.33 14.44 18.88
CA GLU A 54 -3.81 14.88 17.57
C GLU A 54 -3.15 16.16 17.07
N GLU A 55 -2.76 17.07 17.97
CA GLU A 55 -2.13 18.35 17.62
C GLU A 55 -0.75 18.18 16.96
N GLU A 56 -0.08 17.08 17.23
CA GLU A 56 1.23 16.75 16.65
C GLU A 56 1.15 16.36 15.16
N TYR A 57 -0.05 16.05 14.63
CA TYR A 57 -0.24 15.67 13.24
C TYR A 57 -0.33 16.86 12.26
N LYS A 58 -0.05 18.08 12.69
CA LYS A 58 -0.01 19.27 11.83
C LYS A 58 0.99 19.17 10.69
N PHE A 59 1.97 18.28 10.76
CA PHE A 59 2.89 17.99 9.67
C PHE A 59 2.17 17.52 8.38
N LEU A 60 0.93 17.05 8.47
CA LEU A 60 0.11 16.66 7.32
C LEU A 60 -0.17 17.82 6.35
N GLU A 61 -0.08 19.05 6.78
CA GLU A 61 -0.23 20.24 5.92
C GLU A 61 0.87 20.29 4.82
N ASN A 62 2.05 19.77 5.16
CA ASN A 62 3.21 19.75 4.27
C ASN A 62 3.61 18.32 3.90
N THR A 63 2.65 17.39 3.89
CA THR A 63 2.88 15.98 3.54
C THR A 63 2.26 15.68 2.20
N THR A 64 3.04 15.09 1.31
CA THR A 64 2.56 14.61 0.02
C THR A 64 2.48 13.09 0.03
N LEU A 65 1.35 12.55 -0.42
CA LEU A 65 1.16 11.14 -0.68
C LEU A 65 0.85 10.96 -2.17
N SER A 66 1.56 10.08 -2.82
CA SER A 66 1.31 9.75 -4.22
C SER A 66 1.41 8.25 -4.46
N PHE A 67 0.83 7.79 -5.56
CA PHE A 67 0.81 6.39 -5.95
C PHE A 67 1.36 6.24 -7.35
N LYS A 68 2.18 5.19 -7.56
CA LYS A 68 2.63 4.78 -8.88
C LYS A 68 2.41 3.27 -9.00
N GLY A 69 1.37 2.88 -9.73
CA GLY A 69 0.87 1.52 -9.73
C GLY A 69 0.42 1.09 -8.32
N ASN A 70 1.05 0.06 -7.77
CA ASN A 70 0.77 -0.44 -6.41
C ASN A 70 1.66 0.18 -5.32
N ASP A 71 2.59 1.03 -5.70
CA ASP A 71 3.55 1.64 -4.77
C ASP A 71 3.04 2.96 -4.22
N ILE A 72 3.28 3.18 -2.93
CA ILE A 72 2.97 4.43 -2.24
C ILE A 72 4.26 5.21 -1.97
N PHE A 73 4.20 6.50 -2.23
CA PHE A 73 5.29 7.45 -2.01
C PHE A 73 4.87 8.46 -0.95
N LEU A 74 5.74 8.67 0.01
CA LEU A 74 5.62 9.68 1.07
C LEU A 74 6.71 10.73 0.85
N ASP A 75 6.30 11.98 0.60
CA ASP A 75 7.22 13.08 0.31
C ASP A 75 8.25 12.74 -0.79
N GLY A 76 7.82 11.97 -1.80
CA GLY A 76 8.63 11.53 -2.93
C GLY A 76 9.44 10.24 -2.70
N GLU A 77 9.50 9.71 -1.48
CA GLU A 77 10.18 8.46 -1.15
C GLU A 77 9.23 7.25 -1.26
N ASN A 78 9.66 6.16 -1.93
CA ASN A 78 8.89 4.91 -1.97
C ASN A 78 8.94 4.21 -0.60
N VAL A 79 7.83 4.22 0.12
CA VAL A 79 7.69 3.63 1.46
C VAL A 79 6.88 2.33 1.49
N SER A 80 6.61 1.72 0.33
CA SER A 80 5.72 0.55 0.19
C SER A 80 6.11 -0.66 1.05
N ARG A 81 7.39 -0.81 1.37
CA ARG A 81 7.90 -1.86 2.26
C ARG A 81 7.82 -1.44 3.72
N GLU A 82 8.26 -0.22 4.05
CA GLU A 82 8.36 0.26 5.42
C GLU A 82 6.99 0.40 6.09
N ILE A 83 5.97 0.84 5.36
CA ILE A 83 4.60 0.94 5.89
C ILE A 83 3.99 -0.41 6.32
N ARG A 84 4.66 -1.53 6.05
CA ARG A 84 4.22 -2.88 6.42
C ARG A 84 4.95 -3.46 7.63
N GLN A 85 5.91 -2.72 8.19
CA GLN A 85 6.60 -3.09 9.43
C GLN A 85 5.61 -3.14 10.59
N SER A 86 5.93 -3.96 11.61
CA SER A 86 5.04 -4.25 12.71
C SER A 86 4.68 -3.03 13.55
N ASP A 87 5.65 -2.16 13.83
CA ASP A 87 5.47 -0.92 14.57
C ASP A 87 4.54 0.07 13.84
N VAL A 88 4.65 0.18 12.50
CA VAL A 88 3.75 0.99 11.69
C VAL A 88 2.34 0.40 11.66
N THR A 89 2.22 -0.91 11.38
CA THR A 89 0.91 -1.57 11.27
C THR A 89 0.13 -1.60 12.56
N ASN A 90 0.81 -1.77 13.70
CA ASN A 90 0.19 -1.80 15.03
C ASN A 90 -0.33 -0.42 15.46
N ASN A 91 0.35 0.65 15.06
CA ASN A 91 -0.03 2.01 15.40
C ASN A 91 -0.99 2.67 14.40
N ALA A 92 -1.17 2.12 13.20
CA ALA A 92 -2.05 2.70 12.18
C ALA A 92 -3.51 2.83 12.63
N SER A 93 -4.02 1.89 13.43
CA SER A 93 -5.38 1.96 13.98
C SER A 93 -5.52 3.09 15.00
N LEU A 94 -4.47 3.36 15.80
CA LEU A 94 -4.42 4.50 16.72
C LEU A 94 -4.47 5.83 15.95
N VAL A 95 -3.62 5.98 14.94
CA VAL A 95 -3.55 7.19 14.10
C VAL A 95 -4.87 7.42 13.35
N SER A 96 -5.52 6.36 12.89
CA SER A 96 -6.78 6.45 12.15
C SER A 96 -8.01 6.88 12.97
N LYS A 97 -7.90 6.99 14.30
CA LYS A 97 -9.01 7.48 15.14
C LYS A 97 -9.17 9.01 15.10
N PHE A 98 -8.08 9.73 14.78
CA PHE A 98 -8.06 11.20 14.85
C PHE A 98 -8.85 11.86 13.73
N GLY A 99 -9.70 12.79 14.11
CA GLY A 99 -10.56 13.49 13.18
C GLY A 99 -9.80 14.36 12.18
N TYR A 100 -8.74 15.03 12.62
CA TYR A 100 -7.88 15.82 11.77
C TYR A 100 -7.18 14.98 10.69
N VAL A 101 -6.55 13.86 11.09
CA VAL A 101 -5.90 12.93 10.17
C VAL A 101 -6.89 12.40 9.14
N ARG A 102 -8.09 12.01 9.60
CA ARG A 102 -9.13 11.49 8.71
C ARG A 102 -9.58 12.52 7.68
N ARG A 103 -9.91 13.74 8.10
CA ARG A 103 -10.31 14.80 7.17
C ARG A 103 -9.28 15.00 6.08
N LYS A 104 -8.00 15.17 6.45
CA LYS A 104 -6.91 15.35 5.48
C LYS A 104 -6.77 14.18 4.51
N LEU A 105 -6.86 12.94 4.99
CA LEU A 105 -6.74 11.78 4.12
C LEU A 105 -7.99 11.55 3.27
N VAL A 106 -9.18 11.81 3.78
CA VAL A 106 -10.44 11.72 3.01
C VAL A 106 -10.43 12.74 1.86
N ASP A 107 -10.01 13.99 2.13
CA ASP A 107 -9.89 15.01 1.08
C ASP A 107 -8.95 14.55 -0.04
N MET A 108 -7.77 14.03 0.31
CA MET A 108 -6.81 13.47 -0.67
C MET A 108 -7.38 12.27 -1.45
N GLN A 109 -8.10 11.38 -0.77
CA GLN A 109 -8.74 10.22 -1.40
C GLN A 109 -9.82 10.64 -2.40
N GLN A 110 -10.65 11.61 -2.04
CA GLN A 110 -11.69 12.14 -2.91
C GLN A 110 -11.10 12.88 -4.11
N GLU A 111 -10.01 13.62 -3.92
CA GLU A 111 -9.28 14.27 -5.01
C GLU A 111 -8.74 13.23 -6.01
N LEU A 112 -8.09 12.18 -5.51
CA LEU A 112 -7.60 11.06 -6.33
C LEU A 112 -8.73 10.31 -7.07
N ALA A 113 -9.92 10.23 -6.47
CA ALA A 113 -11.08 9.59 -7.10
C ALA A 113 -11.76 10.47 -8.15
N SER A 114 -11.50 11.78 -8.14
CA SER A 114 -12.17 12.71 -9.03
C SER A 114 -11.78 12.41 -10.49
N ASN A 115 -12.80 12.11 -11.33
CA ASN A 115 -12.65 11.83 -12.76
C ASN A 115 -11.91 10.54 -13.15
N HIS A 116 -11.59 9.66 -12.20
CA HIS A 116 -10.93 8.39 -12.46
C HIS A 116 -11.92 7.21 -12.32
N ASN A 117 -11.71 6.17 -13.11
CA ASN A 117 -12.27 4.86 -12.81
C ASN A 117 -11.39 4.25 -11.73
N ILE A 118 -11.91 4.10 -10.52
CA ILE A 118 -11.10 3.74 -9.36
C ILE A 118 -11.77 2.71 -8.47
N ILE A 119 -10.97 1.83 -7.88
CA ILE A 119 -11.35 0.93 -6.81
C ILE A 119 -10.61 1.35 -5.55
N MET A 120 -11.33 1.60 -4.49
CA MET A 120 -10.76 1.87 -3.17
C MET A 120 -11.15 0.79 -2.18
N ASP A 121 -10.19 0.32 -1.39
CA ASP A 121 -10.48 -0.55 -0.26
C ASP A 121 -10.14 0.11 1.09
N GLY A 122 -11.00 -0.14 2.07
CA GLY A 122 -10.85 0.47 3.40
C GLY A 122 -11.82 -0.05 4.45
N ARG A 123 -12.35 0.89 5.25
CA ARG A 123 -13.30 0.64 6.34
C ARG A 123 -14.57 1.49 6.25
N ASP A 124 -14.48 2.61 5.59
CA ASP A 124 -15.50 3.64 5.49
C ASP A 124 -15.56 4.29 4.08
N ILE A 125 -15.13 3.53 3.09
CA ILE A 125 -15.08 4.04 1.72
C ILE A 125 -16.49 4.33 1.21
N GLY A 126 -17.39 3.37 1.32
CA GLY A 126 -18.78 3.51 0.85
C GLY A 126 -19.66 4.40 1.74
N THR A 127 -19.22 4.70 2.98
CA THR A 127 -20.00 5.55 3.90
C THR A 127 -19.50 6.99 3.95
N VAL A 128 -18.20 7.23 3.77
CA VAL A 128 -17.57 8.55 3.96
C VAL A 128 -16.79 9.02 2.75
N VAL A 129 -15.87 8.20 2.22
CA VAL A 129 -14.96 8.63 1.14
C VAL A 129 -15.68 8.75 -0.19
N LEU A 130 -16.40 7.70 -0.59
CA LEU A 130 -17.15 7.60 -1.84
C LEU A 130 -18.63 7.28 -1.59
N PRO A 131 -19.39 8.18 -0.93
CA PRO A 131 -20.77 7.90 -0.56
C PRO A 131 -21.70 7.72 -1.76
N ASN A 132 -21.27 8.13 -2.94
CA ASN A 132 -21.99 8.00 -4.21
C ASN A 132 -21.30 7.02 -5.18
N ALA A 133 -20.44 6.11 -4.70
CA ALA A 133 -19.81 5.10 -5.56
C ALA A 133 -20.85 4.29 -6.35
N ASN A 134 -20.52 3.97 -7.61
CA ASN A 134 -21.39 3.19 -8.50
C ASN A 134 -21.65 1.77 -7.98
N LEU A 135 -20.67 1.19 -7.28
CA LEU A 135 -20.79 -0.10 -6.61
C LEU A 135 -20.13 -0.03 -5.23
N LYS A 136 -20.87 -0.44 -4.21
CA LYS A 136 -20.35 -0.60 -2.85
C LYS A 136 -20.45 -2.05 -2.43
N ILE A 137 -19.33 -2.59 -1.96
CA ILE A 137 -19.20 -3.97 -1.47
C ILE A 137 -18.78 -3.92 0.00
N TYR A 138 -19.46 -4.70 0.82
CA TYR A 138 -19.01 -4.99 2.18
C TYR A 138 -18.55 -6.44 2.26
N LEU A 139 -17.22 -6.63 2.29
CA LEU A 139 -16.57 -7.93 2.18
C LEU A 139 -16.27 -8.50 3.57
N VAL A 140 -16.87 -9.63 3.91
CA VAL A 140 -16.69 -10.29 5.20
C VAL A 140 -16.11 -11.71 5.04
N ALA A 141 -15.59 -12.25 6.12
CA ALA A 141 -15.30 -13.67 6.32
C ALA A 141 -15.32 -13.94 7.83
N ASN A 142 -15.54 -15.20 8.22
CA ASN A 142 -15.45 -15.59 9.62
C ASN A 142 -14.01 -15.39 10.15
N VAL A 143 -13.84 -15.20 11.45
CA VAL A 143 -12.57 -14.85 12.07
C VAL A 143 -11.50 -15.92 11.83
N GLU A 144 -11.88 -17.17 11.82
CA GLU A 144 -10.98 -18.31 11.60
C GLU A 144 -10.37 -18.29 10.20
N THR A 145 -11.20 -18.14 9.17
CA THR A 145 -10.73 -17.99 7.78
C THR A 145 -9.80 -16.78 7.63
N ARG A 146 -10.11 -15.66 8.29
CA ARG A 146 -9.30 -14.45 8.25
C ARG A 146 -7.94 -14.64 8.93
N ALA A 147 -7.92 -15.33 10.07
CA ALA A 147 -6.68 -15.67 10.77
C ALA A 147 -5.80 -16.62 9.97
N MET A 148 -6.39 -17.65 9.34
CA MET A 148 -5.66 -18.56 8.45
C MET A 148 -5.04 -17.80 7.25
N ARG A 149 -5.81 -16.92 6.60
CA ARG A 149 -5.30 -16.08 5.50
C ARG A 149 -4.14 -15.20 5.95
N ARG A 150 -4.26 -14.61 7.15
CA ARG A 150 -3.20 -13.79 7.74
C ARG A 150 -1.96 -14.61 8.06
N GLN A 151 -2.13 -15.81 8.59
CA GLN A 151 -1.03 -16.71 8.89
C GLN A 151 -0.25 -17.10 7.63
N LEU A 152 -0.95 -17.48 6.56
CA LEU A 152 -0.33 -17.80 5.28
C LEU A 152 0.43 -16.59 4.69
N GLU A 153 -0.16 -15.41 4.76
CA GLU A 153 0.48 -14.17 4.31
C GLU A 153 1.78 -13.87 5.09
N GLU A 154 1.78 -14.08 6.40
CA GLU A 154 2.97 -13.87 7.24
C GLU A 154 4.06 -14.91 6.95
N ILE A 155 3.70 -16.18 6.80
CA ILE A 155 4.63 -17.25 6.43
C ILE A 155 5.28 -16.96 5.08
N GLU A 156 4.49 -16.56 4.08
CA GLU A 156 4.99 -16.24 2.74
C GLU A 156 5.96 -15.05 2.76
N LYS A 157 5.67 -14.01 3.54
CA LYS A 157 6.47 -12.79 3.57
C LYS A 157 7.70 -12.86 4.47
N TYR A 158 7.58 -13.54 5.62
CA TYR A 158 8.57 -13.49 6.70
C TYR A 158 9.15 -14.86 7.04
N GLY A 159 8.67 -15.94 6.39
CA GLY A 159 9.08 -17.33 6.68
C GLY A 159 8.53 -17.92 7.98
N SER A 160 7.79 -17.13 8.75
CA SER A 160 7.18 -17.55 10.02
C SER A 160 5.94 -16.71 10.32
N SER A 161 5.09 -17.20 11.19
CA SER A 161 3.90 -16.50 11.66
C SER A 161 3.65 -16.79 13.14
N LYS A 162 2.80 -15.99 13.77
CA LYS A 162 2.22 -16.26 15.06
C LYS A 162 1.28 -17.46 14.99
N ASP A 163 0.95 -18.03 16.15
CA ASP A 163 -0.07 -19.07 16.23
C ASP A 163 -1.46 -18.52 15.85
N LEU A 164 -2.34 -19.42 15.42
CA LEU A 164 -3.64 -19.05 14.89
C LEU A 164 -4.53 -18.36 15.92
N GLU A 165 -4.44 -18.76 17.19
CA GLU A 165 -5.27 -18.17 18.26
C GLU A 165 -4.85 -16.74 18.57
N THR A 166 -3.56 -16.47 18.61
CA THR A 166 -3.01 -15.11 18.74
C THR A 166 -3.47 -14.22 17.59
N LEU A 167 -3.43 -14.75 16.35
CA LEU A 167 -3.89 -13.98 15.17
C LEU A 167 -5.40 -13.69 15.20
N LYS A 168 -6.22 -14.63 15.68
CA LYS A 168 -7.67 -14.41 15.89
C LYS A 168 -7.91 -13.26 16.86
N GLN A 169 -7.25 -13.28 18.02
CA GLN A 169 -7.39 -12.25 19.05
C GLN A 169 -6.95 -10.88 18.51
N GLU A 170 -5.85 -10.80 17.78
CA GLU A 170 -5.37 -9.55 17.18
C GLU A 170 -6.35 -9.00 16.13
N ILE A 171 -6.93 -9.88 15.30
CA ILE A 171 -7.92 -9.51 14.29
C ILE A 171 -9.19 -9.00 14.96
N GLU A 172 -9.72 -9.71 15.95
CA GLU A 172 -10.91 -9.31 16.69
C GLU A 172 -10.73 -8.00 17.44
N ALA A 173 -9.59 -7.83 18.12
CA ALA A 173 -9.25 -6.59 18.81
C ALA A 173 -9.15 -5.39 17.83
N ARG A 174 -8.62 -5.61 16.64
CA ARG A 174 -8.55 -4.59 15.60
C ARG A 174 -9.93 -4.24 15.05
N ASP A 175 -10.73 -5.25 14.72
CA ASP A 175 -12.08 -5.05 14.20
C ASP A 175 -12.97 -4.36 15.23
N TYR A 176 -12.81 -4.70 16.51
CA TYR A 176 -13.49 -3.98 17.59
C TYR A 176 -13.12 -2.50 17.60
N LYS A 177 -11.83 -2.16 17.54
CA LYS A 177 -11.36 -0.76 17.48
C LYS A 177 -11.91 -0.05 16.24
N ASP A 178 -11.87 -0.70 15.06
CA ASP A 178 -12.32 -0.11 13.81
C ASP A 178 -13.85 0.13 13.82
N SER A 179 -14.64 -0.76 14.42
CA SER A 179 -16.12 -0.66 14.47
C SER A 179 -16.66 0.24 15.60
N HIS A 180 -15.86 0.47 16.66
CA HIS A 180 -16.28 1.27 17.82
C HIS A 180 -15.60 2.65 17.90
N ARG A 181 -14.82 3.03 16.88
CA ARG A 181 -14.27 4.38 16.84
C ARG A 181 -15.38 5.41 16.66
N GLU A 182 -15.21 6.57 17.29
CA GLU A 182 -16.20 7.64 17.30
C GLU A 182 -16.44 8.24 15.89
N ILE A 183 -15.34 8.39 15.13
CA ILE A 183 -15.38 9.02 13.80
C ILE A 183 -15.25 7.94 12.72
N SER A 184 -16.22 7.90 11.79
CA SER A 184 -16.26 6.99 10.63
C SER A 184 -16.01 5.52 11.01
N PRO A 185 -16.81 4.91 11.88
CA PRO A 185 -16.65 3.51 12.27
C PRO A 185 -16.75 2.59 11.06
N LEU A 186 -16.10 1.42 11.16
CA LEU A 186 -16.30 0.33 10.20
C LEU A 186 -17.79 -0.08 10.25
N LYS A 187 -18.52 0.27 9.20
CA LYS A 187 -19.96 -0.01 9.07
C LYS A 187 -20.28 -0.28 7.60
N GLN A 188 -21.15 -1.25 7.35
CA GLN A 188 -21.73 -1.46 6.04
C GLN A 188 -22.55 -0.25 5.63
N ALA A 189 -22.34 0.30 4.43
CA ALA A 189 -23.23 1.31 3.86
C ALA A 189 -24.59 0.68 3.52
N ASP A 190 -25.65 1.46 3.64
CA ASP A 190 -27.02 0.93 3.50
C ASP A 190 -27.29 0.35 2.09
N ASP A 191 -26.60 0.85 1.07
CA ASP A 191 -26.66 0.40 -0.32
C ASP A 191 -25.52 -0.56 -0.71
N ALA A 192 -24.66 -0.96 0.23
CA ALA A 192 -23.58 -1.89 -0.03
C ALA A 192 -24.07 -3.35 -0.09
N ILE A 193 -23.54 -4.08 -1.08
CA ILE A 193 -23.78 -5.51 -1.22
C ILE A 193 -22.85 -6.25 -0.28
N LEU A 194 -23.42 -7.06 0.63
CA LEU A 194 -22.68 -7.94 1.50
C LEU A 194 -22.16 -9.15 0.70
N VAL A 195 -20.86 -9.41 0.77
CA VAL A 195 -20.24 -10.60 0.18
C VAL A 195 -19.46 -11.34 1.27
N ASP A 196 -19.97 -12.50 1.68
CA ASP A 196 -19.25 -13.39 2.61
C ASP A 196 -18.31 -14.31 1.82
N THR A 197 -17.02 -14.16 2.09
CA THR A 197 -15.95 -14.89 1.39
C THR A 197 -15.43 -16.10 2.17
N SER A 198 -16.08 -16.50 3.26
CA SER A 198 -15.62 -17.55 4.16
C SER A 198 -15.34 -18.88 3.42
N ASN A 199 -16.19 -19.21 2.46
CA ASN A 199 -16.18 -20.50 1.75
C ASN A 199 -15.81 -20.37 0.25
N TYR A 200 -15.35 -19.18 -0.18
CA TYR A 200 -15.00 -18.92 -1.58
C TYR A 200 -13.49 -18.79 -1.76
N SER A 201 -13.01 -19.28 -2.87
CA SER A 201 -11.67 -18.97 -3.37
C SER A 201 -11.58 -17.49 -3.79
N VAL A 202 -10.36 -16.97 -3.87
CA VAL A 202 -10.15 -15.60 -4.33
C VAL A 202 -10.74 -15.37 -5.72
N GLN A 203 -10.60 -16.35 -6.63
CA GLN A 203 -11.11 -16.25 -8.00
C GLN A 203 -12.64 -16.16 -8.04
N GLU A 204 -13.34 -17.01 -7.28
CA GLU A 204 -14.80 -16.97 -7.20
C GLU A 204 -15.31 -15.62 -6.70
N VAL A 205 -14.62 -15.01 -5.71
CA VAL A 205 -14.98 -13.68 -5.20
C VAL A 205 -14.75 -12.60 -6.27
N ILE A 206 -13.66 -12.69 -7.02
CA ILE A 206 -13.37 -11.79 -8.15
C ILE A 206 -14.48 -11.89 -9.20
N ASP A 207 -14.88 -13.10 -9.57
CA ASP A 207 -15.91 -13.35 -10.59
C ASP A 207 -17.28 -12.80 -10.13
N ILE A 208 -17.64 -13.02 -8.85
CA ILE A 208 -18.87 -12.47 -8.26
C ILE A 208 -18.88 -10.95 -8.35
N ILE A 209 -17.82 -10.28 -7.90
CA ILE A 209 -17.78 -8.81 -7.88
C ILE A 209 -17.70 -8.25 -9.30
N THR A 210 -16.93 -8.87 -10.18
CA THR A 210 -16.87 -8.47 -11.61
C THR A 210 -18.24 -8.55 -12.27
N LYS A 211 -19.01 -9.61 -12.00
CA LYS A 211 -20.39 -9.72 -12.47
C LYS A 211 -21.30 -8.61 -11.93
N LEU A 212 -21.12 -8.23 -10.66
CA LEU A 212 -21.87 -7.12 -10.05
C LEU A 212 -21.52 -5.78 -10.71
N VAL A 213 -20.26 -5.54 -11.09
CA VAL A 213 -19.83 -4.33 -11.83
C VAL A 213 -20.60 -4.19 -13.13
N PHE A 214 -20.66 -5.24 -13.95
CA PHE A 214 -21.40 -5.22 -15.22
C PHE A 214 -22.91 -5.11 -15.00
N THR A 215 -23.46 -5.78 -14.00
CA THR A 215 -24.89 -5.69 -13.64
C THR A 215 -25.29 -4.27 -13.20
N ARG A 216 -24.36 -3.50 -12.63
CA ARG A 216 -24.57 -2.11 -12.23
C ARG A 216 -24.36 -1.11 -13.36
N GLY A 217 -24.09 -1.58 -14.59
CA GLY A 217 -24.09 -0.76 -15.81
C GLY A 217 -22.70 -0.34 -16.29
N TYR A 218 -21.62 -0.92 -15.78
CA TYR A 218 -20.33 -0.78 -16.44
C TYR A 218 -20.33 -1.62 -17.72
N SER A 219 -19.97 -1.04 -18.87
CA SER A 219 -20.01 -1.73 -20.16
C SER A 219 -18.62 -2.17 -20.60
N MET A 220 -18.56 -3.24 -21.42
CA MET A 220 -17.32 -3.71 -22.05
C MET A 220 -16.73 -2.69 -23.04
N GLU A 221 -17.55 -1.86 -23.66
CA GLU A 221 -17.10 -0.76 -24.53
C GLU A 221 -16.19 0.23 -23.80
N ASN A 222 -16.38 0.39 -22.47
CA ASN A 222 -15.51 1.21 -21.63
C ASN A 222 -14.12 0.58 -21.43
N LEU A 223 -13.97 -0.74 -21.60
CA LEU A 223 -12.69 -1.44 -21.55
C LEU A 223 -11.92 -1.29 -22.87
N GLU A 224 -12.61 -1.44 -24.00
CA GLU A 224 -12.00 -1.37 -25.32
C GLU A 224 -11.50 0.04 -25.64
N ASN A 225 -12.28 1.08 -25.39
CA ASN A 225 -11.88 2.48 -25.57
C ASN A 225 -10.66 2.90 -24.71
N LYS A 226 -10.47 2.30 -23.52
CA LYS A 226 -9.29 2.60 -22.70
C LYS A 226 -8.04 1.87 -23.19
N ASN A 227 -8.16 0.67 -23.72
CA ASN A 227 -7.04 -0.06 -24.27
C ASN A 227 -6.49 0.61 -25.53
N GLU A 228 -7.37 1.11 -26.42
CA GLU A 228 -6.96 1.90 -27.59
C GLU A 228 -6.20 3.18 -27.17
N VAL A 229 -6.66 3.91 -26.15
CA VAL A 229 -5.99 5.13 -25.66
C VAL A 229 -4.64 4.84 -24.98
N VAL A 230 -4.47 3.65 -24.39
CA VAL A 230 -3.18 3.25 -23.78
C VAL A 230 -2.19 2.87 -24.89
N GLU A 231 -2.63 2.09 -25.89
CA GLU A 231 -1.79 1.72 -27.03
C GLU A 231 -1.31 2.94 -27.83
N GLU A 232 -2.20 3.93 -28.07
CA GLU A 232 -1.82 5.19 -28.74
C GLU A 232 -0.78 6.00 -27.95
N LYS A 233 -0.87 6.03 -26.62
CA LYS A 233 0.11 6.74 -25.77
C LYS A 233 1.46 6.04 -25.71
N ASP A 234 1.47 4.72 -25.69
CA ASP A 234 2.70 3.94 -25.70
C ASP A 234 3.40 4.06 -27.06
N GLU A 235 2.66 4.06 -28.19
CA GLU A 235 3.20 4.32 -29.52
C GLU A 235 3.75 5.75 -29.67
N GLU A 236 3.06 6.76 -29.13
CA GLU A 236 3.52 8.15 -29.15
C GLU A 236 4.78 8.36 -28.29
N GLN A 237 4.92 7.62 -27.19
CA GLN A 237 6.09 7.67 -26.33
C GLN A 237 7.29 6.98 -26.97
N VAL A 238 7.09 5.84 -27.61
CA VAL A 238 8.13 5.14 -28.38
C VAL A 238 8.58 5.97 -29.58
N ALA A 239 7.65 6.65 -30.28
CA ALA A 239 8.00 7.53 -31.39
C ALA A 239 8.85 8.73 -30.95
N LYS A 240 8.54 9.34 -29.80
CA LYS A 240 9.33 10.46 -29.20
C LYS A 240 10.73 10.03 -28.76
N GLU A 241 10.92 8.80 -28.30
CA GLU A 241 12.23 8.27 -27.94
C GLU A 241 13.11 7.96 -29.17
N GLN A 242 12.51 7.67 -30.31
CA GLN A 242 13.22 7.43 -31.58
C GLN A 242 13.61 8.71 -32.31
N GLU A 243 12.97 9.84 -32.03
CA GLU A 243 13.28 11.15 -32.64
C GLU A 243 14.31 11.98 -31.83
N ALA A 244 14.84 11.47 -30.72
CA ALA A 244 15.90 12.18 -30.00
C ALA A 244 17.18 12.21 -30.83
N PRO A 245 17.76 13.40 -31.16
CA PRO A 245 18.94 13.49 -32.01
C PRO A 245 20.11 12.81 -31.31
N ALA A 246 20.78 11.92 -32.03
CA ALA A 246 22.02 11.32 -31.62
C ALA A 246 23.08 12.43 -31.39
N CYS A 247 23.43 12.67 -30.13
CA CYS A 247 24.55 13.53 -29.77
C CYS A 247 25.81 12.91 -30.34
N GLY A 248 26.42 13.64 -31.30
CA GLY A 248 27.60 13.26 -32.00
C GLY A 248 28.76 13.00 -31.05
N ALA A 249 29.35 11.84 -31.19
CA ALA A 249 30.66 11.52 -30.64
C ALA A 249 31.69 12.44 -31.29
N GLN A 250 32.28 13.34 -30.52
CA GLN A 250 33.57 13.98 -30.90
C GLN A 250 34.69 13.20 -30.23
N ASP A 251 35.52 12.58 -31.04
CA ASP A 251 36.81 12.07 -30.65
C ASP A 251 37.72 13.20 -30.13
N PRO A 252 38.46 12.99 -29.05
CA PRO A 252 39.68 13.70 -28.80
C PRO A 252 40.85 12.73 -29.00
N GLN A 253 41.55 12.82 -30.15
CA GLN A 253 42.96 12.51 -30.20
C GLN A 253 43.71 13.65 -29.51
N GLU A 254 44.53 13.33 -28.50
CA GLU A 254 45.85 13.86 -28.35
C GLU A 254 46.60 13.15 -27.22
N GLU A 255 47.79 12.70 -27.61
CA GLU A 255 48.83 12.07 -26.81
C GLU A 255 49.39 13.03 -25.76
N ALA A 256 49.77 12.53 -24.58
CA ALA A 256 51.11 12.80 -24.07
C ALA A 256 51.42 12.14 -22.72
N GLN A 257 52.36 11.23 -22.73
CA GLN A 257 53.47 11.06 -21.79
C GLN A 257 53.23 10.77 -20.32
N ALA A 258 53.53 9.54 -19.96
CA ALA A 258 53.86 9.13 -18.59
C ALA A 258 55.19 9.79 -18.12
N PRO A 259 55.42 9.86 -16.83
CA PRO A 259 56.65 9.31 -16.29
C PRO A 259 56.41 8.27 -15.17
N ALA A 260 57.31 7.31 -15.21
CA ALA A 260 57.46 6.19 -14.31
C ALA A 260 58.14 6.60 -12.98
N CYS A 261 58.17 5.60 -12.08
CA CYS A 261 58.92 5.47 -10.82
C CYS A 261 58.11 5.85 -9.58
N GLY A 262 57.97 5.01 -8.57
CA GLY A 262 58.84 4.03 -8.02
C GLY A 262 58.12 3.21 -6.94
N ALA A 263 58.51 1.97 -6.92
CA ALA A 263 58.19 0.99 -5.90
C ALA A 263 58.81 1.33 -4.55
N GLN A 264 58.09 1.00 -3.48
CA GLN A 264 58.68 0.48 -2.23
C GLN A 264 57.56 -0.06 -1.31
N ASP A 265 57.52 -1.40 -1.18
CA ASP A 265 57.09 -2.08 0.02
C ASP A 265 58.07 -1.79 1.16
N PRO A 266 57.64 -1.85 2.42
CA PRO A 266 58.11 -2.95 3.22
C PRO A 266 57.04 -3.58 4.16
N GLN A 267 57.24 -4.88 4.29
CA GLN A 267 56.78 -5.79 5.33
C GLN A 267 57.15 -5.32 6.73
N GLU A 268 56.36 -5.69 7.74
CA GLU A 268 56.70 -6.30 9.04
C GLU A 268 55.43 -6.50 9.84
N GLU A 269 55.03 -7.72 10.02
CA GLU A 269 55.19 -8.66 11.17
C GLU A 269 54.46 -8.28 12.45
N ALA A 270 53.45 -9.11 12.70
CA ALA A 270 53.13 -9.89 13.92
C ALA A 270 53.31 -9.25 15.31
N GLN A 271 52.25 -9.37 16.13
CA GLN A 271 52.27 -10.09 17.40
C GLN A 271 50.90 -10.02 18.08
N ALA A 272 50.30 -11.20 18.31
CA ALA A 272 49.34 -11.41 19.38
C ALA A 272 50.05 -11.54 20.72
N PRO A 273 49.39 -11.29 21.81
CA PRO A 273 49.50 -12.26 22.89
C PRO A 273 48.16 -12.78 23.43
N ALA A 274 48.27 -14.01 23.81
CA ALA A 274 47.24 -14.87 24.35
C ALA A 274 47.07 -14.68 25.87
N CYS A 275 45.95 -15.25 26.36
CA CYS A 275 45.68 -15.86 27.65
C CYS A 275 45.46 -14.99 28.88
N GLY A 276 44.36 -15.29 29.54
CA GLY A 276 44.06 -15.02 30.93
C GLY A 276 42.67 -15.47 31.33
N ALA A 277 42.46 -16.79 31.46
CA ALA A 277 41.33 -17.37 32.18
C ALA A 277 41.54 -17.18 33.69
N GLN A 278 40.47 -16.83 34.41
CA GLN A 278 40.23 -17.20 35.82
C GLN A 278 38.76 -16.93 36.16
N ASP A 279 37.95 -17.97 36.30
CA ASP A 279 36.94 -18.15 37.35
C ASP A 279 37.67 -18.47 38.67
N PRO A 280 37.07 -18.46 39.89
CA PRO A 280 35.66 -18.64 40.26
C PRO A 280 35.20 -17.89 41.56
N GLN A 281 33.90 -18.10 41.91
CA GLN A 281 33.31 -18.11 43.27
C GLN A 281 33.10 -16.77 44.00
N GLU A 282 31.84 -16.35 44.24
CA GLU A 282 30.88 -16.67 45.32
C GLU A 282 29.45 -16.33 44.85
#